data_f448b5b97e449696eb805a7450de2019
#
_entry.id   f448b5b97e449696eb805a7450de2019
#
_cell.length_a   1.000
_cell.length_b   1.000
_cell.length_c   1.000
_cell.angle_alpha   90.00
_cell.angle_beta   90.00
_cell.angle_gamma   90.00
#
_symmetry.space_group_name_H-M   'P 1'
#
loop_
_entity.id
_entity.type
_entity.pdbx_description
1 polymer ?
#
loop_
_entity_poly.entity_id
_entity_poly.type
_entity_poly.pdbx_seq_one_letter_code
_entity_poly.pdbx_strand_id
1 'polypeptide(L)'
;MKARLTKLLTFKYANIQIPHNLLNCVIGSYAAVFLKYKGFTNTEVGLVLSTAAILSIIIQPLIASFADKTDKLTLRQINMFLMLINFFLGFIMLFGSNLKPILFFVFILASSLQLSLTSVINALAVEYINKGVLVNFGLARGLGSLMFAIFSLALGFLIEVSNPNIIIPTYLILYFLLFWNTFLFRLKPSYQKHLNLTNKDKAYENETSKTTASTFAFLKKYKKFTVFLIGVTLMYYSYLMINTYLINIVESFGGNSEELGIGLALAAALELPVMASFTKLLKRFKCSSIIKFSAIFYIAKAVLTLAASNMAMIYIAQATQLFNFALFTPACLYYVNMVITEKDSVRGQSMITIATFGLAGVLSNVSGGIIQDTLGIKAMLIIGLIVTTIGVITIFYAIEDTGTGTNG
;
A
#
# COMPACT_ATOMS: atom_id res chain seq x y z
N MET A 1 27.96 19.93 -7.36
CA MET A 1 27.09 20.27 -6.22
C MET A 1 25.73 19.60 -6.32
N LYS A 2 24.94 19.78 -7.41
CA LYS A 2 23.59 19.14 -7.56
C LYS A 2 23.60 17.61 -7.38
N ALA A 3 24.53 16.87 -8.01
CA ALA A 3 24.61 15.41 -7.87
C ALA A 3 24.87 14.93 -6.42
N ARG A 4 25.71 15.66 -5.67
CA ARG A 4 25.94 15.37 -4.24
C ARG A 4 24.71 15.61 -3.39
N LEU A 5 23.94 16.66 -3.73
CA LEU A 5 22.69 17.02 -3.06
C LEU A 5 21.59 15.97 -3.32
N THR A 6 21.46 15.53 -4.59
CA THR A 6 20.56 14.45 -4.99
C THR A 6 20.86 13.17 -4.21
N LYS A 7 22.13 12.74 -4.13
CA LYS A 7 22.51 11.56 -3.35
C LYS A 7 22.16 11.71 -1.86
N LEU A 8 22.46 12.87 -1.27
CA LEU A 8 22.16 13.13 0.14
C LEU A 8 20.66 13.12 0.43
N LEU A 9 19.84 13.80 -0.40
CA LEU A 9 18.40 13.82 -0.20
C LEU A 9 17.75 12.45 -0.49
N THR A 10 18.22 11.75 -1.50
CA THR A 10 17.76 10.37 -1.77
C THR A 10 18.04 9.46 -0.57
N PHE A 11 19.26 9.52 0.01
CA PHE A 11 19.59 8.75 1.20
C PHE A 11 18.73 9.13 2.41
N LYS A 12 18.56 10.44 2.68
CA LYS A 12 17.69 10.89 3.77
C LYS A 12 16.24 10.47 3.57
N TYR A 13 15.75 10.52 2.33
CA TYR A 13 14.39 10.11 2.01
C TYR A 13 14.21 8.59 2.11
N ALA A 14 15.21 7.81 1.71
CA ALA A 14 15.21 6.37 1.91
C ALA A 14 15.10 6.00 3.41
N ASN A 15 15.80 6.75 4.28
CA ASN A 15 15.70 6.56 5.74
C ASN A 15 14.32 6.91 6.31
N ILE A 16 13.46 7.64 5.59
CA ILE A 16 12.04 7.82 5.93
C ILE A 16 11.21 6.66 5.37
N GLN A 17 11.44 6.28 4.12
CA GLN A 17 10.69 5.21 3.45
C GLN A 17 10.88 3.84 4.12
N ILE A 18 12.07 3.54 4.62
CA ILE A 18 12.36 2.27 5.30
C ILE A 18 11.45 2.08 6.52
N PRO A 19 11.51 2.88 7.60
CA PRO A 19 10.67 2.65 8.78
C PRO A 19 9.17 2.77 8.46
N HIS A 20 8.77 3.60 7.48
CA HIS A 20 7.40 3.65 7.02
C HIS A 20 6.90 2.31 6.43
N ASN A 21 7.72 1.68 5.58
CA ASN A 21 7.39 0.35 5.03
C ASN A 21 7.42 -0.75 6.10
N LEU A 22 8.35 -0.68 7.07
CA LEU A 22 8.38 -1.61 8.19
C LEU A 22 7.14 -1.47 9.08
N LEU A 23 6.61 -0.26 9.27
CA LEU A 23 5.35 -0.04 9.98
C LEU A 23 4.16 -0.65 9.23
N ASN A 24 4.15 -0.61 7.90
CA ASN A 24 3.13 -1.33 7.11
C ASN A 24 3.22 -2.86 7.30
N CYS A 25 4.43 -3.40 7.50
CA CYS A 25 4.59 -4.80 7.89
C CYS A 25 3.94 -5.06 9.27
N VAL A 26 4.28 -4.25 10.27
CA VAL A 26 3.84 -4.41 11.67
C VAL A 26 2.33 -4.37 11.82
N ILE A 27 1.67 -3.29 11.37
CA ILE A 27 0.23 -3.07 11.58
C ILE A 27 -0.65 -3.38 10.35
N GLY A 28 -0.05 -3.81 9.26
CA GLY A 28 -0.74 -4.32 8.08
C GLY A 28 -0.62 -5.84 7.99
N SER A 29 0.56 -6.34 7.66
CA SER A 29 0.76 -7.77 7.40
C SER A 29 0.66 -8.65 8.64
N TYR A 30 1.12 -8.15 9.80
CA TYR A 30 1.03 -8.86 11.08
C TYR A 30 -0.16 -8.43 11.95
N ALA A 31 -1.06 -7.61 11.42
CA ALA A 31 -2.26 -7.17 12.14
C ALA A 31 -3.12 -8.34 12.64
N ALA A 32 -3.38 -9.31 11.77
CA ALA A 32 -4.19 -10.48 12.13
C ALA A 32 -3.51 -11.34 13.21
N VAL A 33 -2.18 -11.52 13.15
CA VAL A 33 -1.40 -12.24 14.19
C VAL A 33 -1.60 -11.59 15.56
N PHE A 34 -1.40 -10.28 15.63
CA PHE A 34 -1.51 -9.53 16.88
C PHE A 34 -2.94 -9.47 17.42
N LEU A 35 -3.91 -9.12 16.58
CA LEU A 35 -5.30 -8.99 17.02
C LEU A 35 -5.89 -10.33 17.45
N LYS A 36 -5.61 -11.42 16.71
CA LYS A 36 -6.01 -12.78 17.12
C LYS A 36 -5.40 -13.17 18.46
N TYR A 37 -4.11 -12.91 18.67
CA TYR A 37 -3.46 -13.13 19.96
C TYR A 37 -4.14 -12.38 21.11
N LYS A 38 -4.72 -11.20 20.84
CA LYS A 38 -5.51 -10.41 21.78
C LYS A 38 -6.98 -10.85 21.88
N GLY A 39 -7.35 -11.98 21.29
CA GLY A 39 -8.68 -12.57 21.38
C GLY A 39 -9.71 -11.99 20.42
N PHE A 40 -9.28 -11.35 19.34
CA PHE A 40 -10.18 -10.91 18.26
C PHE A 40 -10.54 -12.08 17.36
N THR A 41 -11.80 -12.14 16.94
CA THR A 41 -12.26 -13.05 15.87
C THR A 41 -11.79 -12.56 14.51
N ASN A 42 -11.84 -13.42 13.48
CA ASN A 42 -11.47 -12.98 12.12
C ASN A 42 -12.42 -11.87 11.61
N THR A 43 -13.71 -11.95 11.97
CA THR A 43 -14.70 -10.89 11.69
C THR A 43 -14.29 -9.56 12.32
N GLU A 44 -13.89 -9.55 13.57
CA GLU A 44 -13.43 -8.33 14.25
C GLU A 44 -12.14 -7.78 13.64
N VAL A 45 -11.18 -8.64 13.27
CA VAL A 45 -9.98 -8.25 12.53
C VAL A 45 -10.35 -7.58 11.20
N GLY A 46 -11.26 -8.19 10.45
CA GLY A 46 -11.77 -7.63 9.20
C GLY A 46 -12.46 -6.28 9.38
N LEU A 47 -13.28 -6.12 10.43
CA LEU A 47 -13.92 -4.84 10.77
C LEU A 47 -12.90 -3.76 11.12
N VAL A 48 -11.88 -4.08 11.93
CA VAL A 48 -10.80 -3.14 12.28
C VAL A 48 -10.10 -2.62 11.03
N LEU A 49 -9.64 -3.52 10.18
CA LEU A 49 -8.86 -3.16 8.98
C LEU A 49 -9.71 -2.45 7.93
N SER A 50 -10.96 -2.85 7.75
CA SER A 50 -11.88 -2.18 6.82
C SER A 50 -12.25 -0.78 7.29
N THR A 51 -12.56 -0.62 8.57
CA THR A 51 -12.88 0.69 9.15
C THR A 51 -11.67 1.62 9.06
N ALA A 52 -10.46 1.11 9.31
CA ALA A 52 -9.23 1.87 9.14
C ALA A 52 -9.02 2.32 7.68
N ALA A 53 -9.30 1.45 6.70
CA ALA A 53 -9.21 1.79 5.29
C ALA A 53 -10.23 2.87 4.88
N ILE A 54 -11.49 2.76 5.33
CA ILE A 54 -12.54 3.78 5.08
C ILE A 54 -12.14 5.12 5.69
N LEU A 55 -11.70 5.12 6.95
CA LEU A 55 -11.27 6.35 7.61
C LEU A 55 -10.06 6.98 6.90
N SER A 56 -9.11 6.18 6.41
CA SER A 56 -7.96 6.70 5.69
C SER A 56 -8.36 7.44 4.40
N ILE A 57 -9.38 6.95 3.68
CA ILE A 57 -9.92 7.61 2.47
C ILE A 57 -10.49 9.00 2.79
N ILE A 58 -11.05 9.16 3.99
CA ILE A 58 -11.60 10.45 4.47
C ILE A 58 -10.48 11.36 5.00
N ILE A 59 -9.56 10.81 5.77
CA ILE A 59 -8.49 11.56 6.46
C ILE A 59 -7.47 12.10 5.45
N GLN A 60 -7.11 11.37 4.40
CA GLN A 60 -6.11 11.80 3.42
C GLN A 60 -6.44 13.14 2.75
N PRO A 61 -7.64 13.37 2.17
CA PRO A 61 -8.01 14.66 1.60
C PRO A 61 -8.09 15.79 2.64
N LEU A 62 -8.48 15.47 3.88
CA LEU A 62 -8.52 16.46 4.96
C LEU A 62 -7.12 16.94 5.32
N ILE A 63 -6.14 16.03 5.43
CA ILE A 63 -4.74 16.38 5.67
C ILE A 63 -4.19 17.20 4.50
N ALA A 64 -4.44 16.79 3.25
CA ALA A 64 -4.01 17.51 2.07
C ALA A 64 -4.59 18.94 2.05
N SER A 65 -5.91 19.08 2.22
CA SER A 65 -6.56 20.40 2.29
C SER A 65 -6.05 21.27 3.43
N PHE A 66 -5.73 20.68 4.59
CA PHE A 66 -5.12 21.41 5.70
C PHE A 66 -3.70 21.86 5.35
N ALA A 67 -2.90 20.99 4.73
CA ALA A 67 -1.53 21.33 4.30
C ALA A 67 -1.52 22.47 3.27
N ASP A 68 -2.48 22.47 2.33
CA ASP A 68 -2.60 23.50 1.28
C ASP A 68 -3.05 24.87 1.83
N LYS A 69 -3.90 24.86 2.87
CA LYS A 69 -4.46 26.10 3.45
C LYS A 69 -3.60 26.74 4.51
N THR A 70 -2.64 26.01 5.09
CA THR A 70 -1.83 26.52 6.19
C THR A 70 -0.49 27.07 5.70
N ASP A 71 -0.24 28.36 5.93
CA ASP A 71 1.07 28.98 5.70
C ASP A 71 1.99 28.89 6.94
N LYS A 72 1.45 28.46 8.09
CA LYS A 72 2.18 28.42 9.37
C LYS A 72 2.97 27.14 9.58
N LEU A 73 2.56 26.02 8.96
CA LEU A 73 3.18 24.72 9.14
C LEU A 73 3.73 24.21 7.82
N THR A 74 4.95 23.71 7.85
CA THR A 74 5.55 23.01 6.71
C THR A 74 4.98 21.60 6.60
N LEU A 75 4.96 21.04 5.38
CA LEU A 75 4.54 19.66 5.13
C LEU A 75 5.29 18.66 6.03
N ARG A 76 6.58 18.92 6.29
CA ARG A 76 7.40 18.15 7.23
C ARG A 76 6.86 18.19 8.66
N GLN A 77 6.45 19.37 9.16
CA GLN A 77 5.89 19.51 10.51
C GLN A 77 4.54 18.80 10.64
N ILE A 78 3.71 18.85 9.61
CA ILE A 78 2.44 18.11 9.55
C ILE A 78 2.71 16.60 9.63
N ASN A 79 3.67 16.08 8.84
CA ASN A 79 4.09 14.68 8.93
C ASN A 79 4.54 14.31 10.34
N MET A 80 5.42 15.11 10.94
CA MET A 80 5.93 14.86 12.29
C MET A 80 4.80 14.85 13.34
N PHE A 81 3.83 15.73 13.21
CA PHE A 81 2.68 15.77 14.12
C PHE A 81 1.83 14.50 14.01
N LEU A 82 1.54 14.02 12.81
CA LEU A 82 0.83 12.76 12.59
C LEU A 82 1.61 11.53 13.12
N MET A 83 2.94 11.55 12.98
CA MET A 83 3.81 10.51 13.54
C MET A 83 3.80 10.51 15.07
N LEU A 84 3.78 11.69 15.69
CA LEU A 84 3.65 11.81 17.15
C LEU A 84 2.31 11.28 17.64
N ILE A 85 1.20 11.59 16.97
CA ILE A 85 -0.11 11.03 17.33
C ILE A 85 -0.03 9.48 17.29
N ASN A 86 0.50 8.89 16.21
CA ASN A 86 0.66 7.45 16.11
C ASN A 86 1.58 6.87 17.21
N PHE A 87 2.66 7.57 17.54
CA PHE A 87 3.55 7.18 18.63
C PHE A 87 2.80 7.13 19.96
N PHE A 88 1.97 8.14 20.27
CA PHE A 88 1.14 8.13 21.48
C PHE A 88 0.05 7.05 21.46
N LEU A 89 -0.56 6.77 20.29
CA LEU A 89 -1.47 5.64 20.14
C LEU A 89 -0.77 4.31 20.45
N GLY A 90 0.51 4.18 20.10
CA GLY A 90 1.34 3.04 20.49
C GLY A 90 1.49 2.88 22.00
N PHE A 91 1.63 3.96 22.75
CA PHE A 91 1.61 3.90 24.24
C PHE A 91 0.23 3.48 24.76
N ILE A 92 -0.85 4.00 24.19
CA ILE A 92 -2.20 3.56 24.59
C ILE A 92 -2.37 2.06 24.31
N MET A 93 -1.86 1.56 23.18
CA MET A 93 -1.86 0.12 22.90
C MET A 93 -1.01 -0.65 23.92
N LEU A 94 0.15 -0.11 24.34
CA LEU A 94 1.04 -0.78 25.29
C LEU A 94 0.35 -1.02 26.64
N PHE A 95 -0.31 0.00 27.18
CA PHE A 95 -0.98 -0.07 28.49
C PHE A 95 -2.42 -0.59 28.42
N GLY A 96 -3.10 -0.37 27.29
CA GLY A 96 -4.50 -0.72 27.08
C GLY A 96 -4.74 -2.01 26.30
N SER A 97 -3.69 -2.74 25.91
CA SER A 97 -3.80 -3.91 25.03
C SER A 97 -4.59 -5.10 25.61
N ASN A 98 -4.82 -5.11 26.92
CA ASN A 98 -5.64 -6.12 27.58
C ASN A 98 -7.14 -5.76 27.61
N LEU A 99 -7.49 -4.52 27.23
CA LEU A 99 -8.87 -4.04 27.12
C LEU A 99 -9.28 -4.05 25.64
N LYS A 100 -9.93 -5.14 25.23
CA LYS A 100 -10.32 -5.37 23.83
C LYS A 100 -11.05 -4.18 23.17
N PRO A 101 -12.00 -3.47 23.81
CA PRO A 101 -12.64 -2.30 23.19
C PRO A 101 -11.65 -1.14 22.94
N ILE A 102 -10.75 -0.88 23.87
CA ILE A 102 -9.74 0.17 23.72
C ILE A 102 -8.82 -0.17 22.54
N LEU A 103 -8.33 -1.41 22.52
CA LEU A 103 -7.46 -1.88 21.45
C LEU A 103 -8.16 -1.80 20.08
N PHE A 104 -9.46 -2.14 20.02
CA PHE A 104 -10.26 -2.04 18.79
C PHE A 104 -10.22 -0.62 18.20
N PHE A 105 -10.60 0.38 18.96
CA PHE A 105 -10.64 1.76 18.47
C PHE A 105 -9.25 2.37 18.22
N VAL A 106 -8.29 2.08 19.09
CA VAL A 106 -6.93 2.60 18.97
C VAL A 106 -6.23 2.00 17.76
N PHE A 107 -6.41 0.70 17.50
CA PHE A 107 -5.82 0.05 16.33
C PHE A 107 -6.43 0.55 15.01
N ILE A 108 -7.74 0.80 14.97
CA ILE A 108 -8.41 1.45 13.83
C ILE A 108 -7.79 2.82 13.56
N LEU A 109 -7.66 3.66 14.58
CA LEU A 109 -7.11 5.01 14.43
C LEU A 109 -5.64 4.98 14.01
N ALA A 110 -4.82 4.14 14.64
CA ALA A 110 -3.41 3.98 14.31
C ALA A 110 -3.22 3.50 12.85
N SER A 111 -3.98 2.49 12.43
CA SER A 111 -3.92 1.96 11.07
C SER A 111 -4.41 2.97 10.04
N SER A 112 -5.48 3.72 10.31
CA SER A 112 -6.00 4.75 9.39
C SER A 112 -5.02 5.90 9.19
N LEU A 113 -4.36 6.34 10.25
CA LEU A 113 -3.33 7.37 10.18
C LEU A 113 -2.07 6.86 9.47
N GLN A 114 -1.65 5.59 9.69
CA GLN A 114 -0.52 4.98 8.99
C GLN A 114 -0.77 4.92 7.48
N LEU A 115 -1.95 4.49 7.06
CA LEU A 115 -2.33 4.49 5.64
C LEU A 115 -2.31 5.90 5.05
N SER A 116 -2.77 6.90 5.82
CA SER A 116 -2.79 8.30 5.40
C SER A 116 -1.41 8.92 5.30
N LEU A 117 -0.46 8.51 6.16
CA LEU A 117 0.93 8.99 6.13
C LEU A 117 1.63 8.68 4.80
N THR A 118 1.27 7.61 4.10
CA THR A 118 1.88 7.25 2.81
C THR A 118 1.84 8.39 1.81
N SER A 119 0.69 9.05 1.64
CA SER A 119 0.54 10.17 0.70
C SER A 119 1.36 11.39 1.12
N VAL A 120 1.37 11.72 2.41
CA VAL A 120 2.06 12.89 2.95
C VAL A 120 3.58 12.70 2.95
N ILE A 121 4.08 11.48 3.19
CA ILE A 121 5.50 11.13 3.05
C ILE A 121 5.94 11.24 1.59
N ASN A 122 5.12 10.76 0.64
CA ASN A 122 5.42 10.88 -0.78
C ASN A 122 5.48 12.35 -1.22
N ALA A 123 4.58 13.19 -0.71
CA ALA A 123 4.57 14.62 -0.99
C ALA A 123 5.85 15.34 -0.51
N LEU A 124 6.53 14.86 0.55
CA LEU A 124 7.84 15.42 0.96
C LEU A 124 8.90 15.29 -0.13
N ALA A 125 8.93 14.18 -0.88
CA ALA A 125 9.90 14.03 -1.98
C ALA A 125 9.53 14.97 -3.14
N VAL A 126 8.24 15.04 -3.48
CA VAL A 126 7.73 15.90 -4.55
C VAL A 126 8.03 17.37 -4.26
N GLU A 127 7.89 17.83 -3.02
CA GLU A 127 8.25 19.20 -2.61
C GLU A 127 9.69 19.55 -2.99
N TYR A 128 10.67 18.65 -2.76
CA TYR A 128 12.06 18.89 -3.12
C TYR A 128 12.32 18.79 -4.63
N ILE A 129 11.63 17.89 -5.32
CA ILE A 129 11.69 17.76 -6.79
C ILE A 129 11.19 19.07 -7.44
N ASN A 130 10.07 19.60 -6.98
CA ASN A 130 9.52 20.88 -7.46
C ASN A 130 10.45 22.07 -7.18
N LYS A 131 11.27 22.00 -6.12
CA LYS A 131 12.33 22.97 -5.82
C LYS A 131 13.61 22.76 -6.67
N GLY A 132 13.56 21.91 -7.70
CA GLY A 132 14.67 21.67 -8.63
C GLY A 132 15.78 20.78 -8.08
N VAL A 133 15.54 20.06 -6.97
CA VAL A 133 16.47 19.08 -6.41
C VAL A 133 15.93 17.67 -6.62
N LEU A 134 16.54 16.93 -7.52
CA LEU A 134 16.13 15.55 -7.81
C LEU A 134 16.28 14.66 -6.57
N VAL A 135 15.21 13.96 -6.23
CA VAL A 135 15.22 12.83 -5.29
C VAL A 135 14.93 11.56 -6.09
N ASN A 136 15.81 10.58 -6.00
CA ASN A 136 15.55 9.30 -6.64
C ASN A 136 14.49 8.53 -5.84
N PHE A 137 13.22 8.88 -6.10
CA PHE A 137 12.05 8.30 -5.44
C PHE A 137 11.98 6.77 -5.61
N GLY A 138 12.27 6.28 -6.84
CA GLY A 138 12.23 4.85 -7.13
C GLY A 138 13.24 4.05 -6.32
N LEU A 139 14.49 4.56 -6.19
CA LEU A 139 15.52 3.92 -5.38
C LEU A 139 15.13 3.89 -3.90
N ALA A 140 14.66 5.01 -3.36
CA ALA A 140 14.26 5.08 -1.96
C ALA A 140 13.10 4.13 -1.63
N ARG A 141 12.11 4.05 -2.50
CA ARG A 141 10.97 3.13 -2.37
C ARG A 141 11.41 1.66 -2.50
N GLY A 142 12.30 1.36 -3.46
CA GLY A 142 12.86 0.02 -3.63
C GLY A 142 13.64 -0.46 -2.40
N LEU A 143 14.44 0.41 -1.78
CA LEU A 143 15.11 0.11 -0.51
C LEU A 143 14.09 -0.17 0.61
N GLY A 144 12.98 0.58 0.66
CA GLY A 144 11.90 0.32 1.60
C GLY A 144 11.29 -1.08 1.43
N SER A 145 11.04 -1.51 0.20
CA SER A 145 10.51 -2.86 -0.10
C SER A 145 11.51 -3.97 0.22
N LEU A 146 12.80 -3.77 -0.07
CA LEU A 146 13.85 -4.72 0.29
C LEU A 146 13.94 -4.90 1.80
N MET A 147 13.93 -3.78 2.55
CA MET A 147 13.95 -3.83 4.01
C MET A 147 12.68 -4.42 4.59
N PHE A 148 11.52 -4.24 3.93
CA PHE A 148 10.28 -4.93 4.30
C PHE A 148 10.45 -6.46 4.20
N ALA A 149 11.06 -6.97 3.11
CA ALA A 149 11.30 -8.40 2.94
C ALA A 149 12.20 -8.97 4.06
N ILE A 150 13.30 -8.30 4.35
CA ILE A 150 14.22 -8.72 5.43
C ILE A 150 13.54 -8.64 6.80
N PHE A 151 12.80 -7.56 7.03
CA PHE A 151 12.16 -7.30 8.32
C PHE A 151 10.99 -8.25 8.57
N SER A 152 10.23 -8.64 7.54
CA SER A 152 9.13 -9.61 7.72
C SER A 152 9.65 -10.98 8.20
N LEU A 153 10.81 -11.42 7.72
CA LEU A 153 11.50 -12.61 8.26
C LEU A 153 11.87 -12.42 9.73
N ALA A 154 12.56 -11.31 10.03
CA ALA A 154 13.02 -11.04 11.39
C ALA A 154 11.86 -10.90 12.37
N LEU A 155 10.76 -10.23 11.98
CA LEU A 155 9.59 -10.04 12.84
C LEU A 155 8.85 -11.36 13.08
N GLY A 156 8.70 -12.19 12.04
CA GLY A 156 8.10 -13.53 12.17
C GLY A 156 8.86 -14.38 13.17
N PHE A 157 10.17 -14.45 13.04
CA PHE A 157 11.06 -15.15 13.98
C PHE A 157 10.96 -14.56 15.41
N LEU A 158 11.00 -13.24 15.55
CA LEU A 158 10.89 -12.58 16.86
C LEU A 158 9.55 -12.85 17.56
N ILE A 159 8.46 -12.91 16.82
CA ILE A 159 7.13 -13.24 17.36
C ILE A 159 7.14 -14.69 17.90
N GLU A 160 7.76 -15.60 17.18
CA GLU A 160 7.80 -17.03 17.55
C GLU A 160 8.66 -17.28 18.79
N VAL A 161 9.82 -16.64 18.87
CA VAL A 161 10.74 -16.79 20.03
C VAL A 161 10.20 -16.06 21.27
N SER A 162 9.38 -15.01 21.11
CA SER A 162 8.83 -14.25 22.23
C SER A 162 7.31 -14.45 22.37
N ASN A 163 6.55 -13.58 21.80
CA ASN A 163 5.09 -13.64 21.63
C ASN A 163 4.63 -12.43 20.79
N PRO A 164 3.38 -12.40 20.26
CA PRO A 164 2.90 -11.29 19.44
C PRO A 164 2.86 -9.90 20.11
N ASN A 165 3.01 -9.78 21.43
CA ASN A 165 3.11 -8.47 22.09
C ASN A 165 4.36 -7.68 21.66
N ILE A 166 5.40 -8.33 21.11
CA ILE A 166 6.60 -7.67 20.56
C ILE A 166 6.25 -6.67 19.45
N ILE A 167 5.08 -6.82 18.83
CA ILE A 167 4.55 -5.91 17.81
C ILE A 167 4.42 -4.49 18.35
N ILE A 168 3.98 -4.29 19.60
CA ILE A 168 3.78 -2.96 20.18
C ILE A 168 5.11 -2.21 20.37
N PRO A 169 6.13 -2.75 21.09
CA PRO A 169 7.42 -2.06 21.20
C PRO A 169 8.09 -1.86 19.85
N THR A 170 7.97 -2.82 18.92
CA THR A 170 8.48 -2.66 17.55
C THR A 170 7.82 -1.48 16.83
N TYR A 171 6.51 -1.34 16.94
CA TYR A 171 5.76 -0.20 16.42
C TYR A 171 6.25 1.14 17.01
N LEU A 172 6.45 1.21 18.32
CA LEU A 172 6.96 2.41 18.99
C LEU A 172 8.37 2.79 18.51
N ILE A 173 9.28 1.81 18.45
CA ILE A 173 10.66 2.02 17.96
C ILE A 173 10.65 2.54 16.51
N LEU A 174 9.84 1.93 15.64
CA LEU A 174 9.76 2.33 14.24
C LEU A 174 9.16 3.72 14.07
N TYR A 175 8.13 4.11 14.86
CA TYR A 175 7.61 5.48 14.83
C TYR A 175 8.60 6.50 15.36
N PHE A 176 9.37 6.15 16.39
CA PHE A 176 10.46 6.99 16.86
C PHE A 176 11.53 7.21 15.77
N LEU A 177 11.94 6.13 15.08
CA LEU A 177 12.90 6.20 13.98
C LEU A 177 12.34 7.00 12.80
N LEU A 178 11.07 6.81 12.46
CA LEU A 178 10.40 7.54 11.39
C LEU A 178 10.33 9.04 11.70
N PHE A 179 9.93 9.40 12.91
CA PHE A 179 9.91 10.78 13.40
C PHE A 179 11.32 11.42 13.37
N TRP A 180 12.33 10.72 13.89
CA TRP A 180 13.70 11.19 13.94
C TRP A 180 14.28 11.43 12.55
N ASN A 181 14.10 10.49 11.63
CA ASN A 181 14.54 10.62 10.25
C ASN A 181 13.83 11.78 9.52
N THR A 182 12.53 11.96 9.78
CA THR A 182 11.77 13.09 9.24
C THR A 182 12.22 14.42 9.83
N PHE A 183 12.57 14.44 11.11
CA PHE A 183 13.16 15.63 11.76
C PHE A 183 14.51 16.01 11.12
N LEU A 184 15.34 15.04 10.78
CA LEU A 184 16.64 15.26 10.10
C LEU A 184 16.50 15.54 8.59
N PHE A 185 15.32 15.40 8.03
CA PHE A 185 15.06 15.65 6.60
C PHE A 185 14.98 17.16 6.34
N ARG A 186 16.14 17.80 6.31
CA ARG A 186 16.32 19.25 6.03
C ARG A 186 17.48 19.45 5.07
N LEU A 187 17.35 20.47 4.22
CA LEU A 187 18.49 21.08 3.57
C LEU A 187 19.17 22.07 4.51
N LYS A 188 20.51 22.06 4.54
CA LYS A 188 21.26 23.10 5.27
C LYS A 188 20.96 24.47 4.66
N PRO A 189 20.88 25.54 5.47
CA PRO A 189 20.57 26.91 5.00
C PRO A 189 21.49 27.37 3.86
N SER A 190 22.78 26.97 3.88
CA SER A 190 23.73 27.26 2.82
C SER A 190 23.32 26.75 1.45
N TYR A 191 22.66 25.58 1.37
CA TYR A 191 22.15 25.03 0.12
C TYR A 191 20.85 25.70 -0.34
N GLN A 192 20.00 26.15 0.60
CA GLN A 192 18.76 26.87 0.29
C GLN A 192 19.06 28.21 -0.40
N LYS A 193 20.11 28.93 0.06
CA LYS A 193 20.54 30.21 -0.50
C LYS A 193 21.09 30.09 -1.93
N HIS A 194 21.78 28.99 -2.25
CA HIS A 194 22.34 28.74 -3.58
C HIS A 194 21.34 28.24 -4.62
N LEU A 195 20.20 27.71 -4.19
CA LEU A 195 19.18 27.15 -5.11
C LEU A 195 18.16 28.20 -5.56
N ASN A 196 18.30 29.49 -5.14
CA ASN A 196 17.30 30.55 -5.41
C ASN A 196 15.87 30.01 -5.23
N LEU A 197 15.62 29.34 -4.10
CA LEU A 197 14.31 28.81 -3.74
C LEU A 197 13.37 29.99 -3.44
N THR A 198 13.05 30.75 -4.47
CA THR A 198 11.99 31.73 -4.40
C THR A 198 10.66 31.02 -4.41
N ASN A 199 9.76 31.45 -3.54
CA ASN A 199 8.37 30.99 -3.37
C ASN A 199 7.50 31.15 -4.66
N LYS A 200 8.06 31.01 -5.84
CA LYS A 200 7.38 31.32 -7.10
C LYS A 200 6.54 30.17 -7.70
N ASP A 201 6.62 28.95 -7.17
CA ASP A 201 5.96 27.80 -7.79
C ASP A 201 4.69 27.33 -7.08
N LYS A 202 3.90 28.27 -6.50
CA LYS A 202 2.48 28.03 -6.17
C LYS A 202 1.58 27.90 -7.42
N ALA A 203 2.15 28.06 -8.61
CA ALA A 203 1.35 28.11 -9.85
C ALA A 203 0.90 26.73 -10.38
N TYR A 204 1.57 25.63 -10.01
CA TYR A 204 1.18 24.29 -10.46
C TYR A 204 0.09 23.63 -9.60
N GLU A 205 -0.13 24.12 -8.36
CA GLU A 205 -1.11 23.57 -7.41
C GLU A 205 -2.53 24.08 -7.64
N ASN A 206 -2.70 25.21 -8.32
CA ASN A 206 -4.02 25.84 -8.49
C ASN A 206 -4.89 25.26 -9.63
N GLU A 207 -4.37 24.38 -10.48
CA GLU A 207 -5.19 23.73 -11.51
C GLU A 207 -5.87 22.43 -11.05
N THR A 208 -5.33 21.76 -10.02
CA THR A 208 -5.95 20.53 -9.48
C THR A 208 -7.13 20.76 -8.55
N SER A 209 -7.27 21.97 -7.99
CA SER A 209 -8.34 22.29 -7.04
C SER A 209 -9.62 22.87 -7.67
N LYS A 210 -9.66 23.15 -8.97
CA LYS A 210 -10.80 23.82 -9.64
C LYS A 210 -11.71 22.95 -10.53
N THR A 211 -11.54 21.66 -10.56
CA THR A 211 -12.52 20.79 -11.25
C THR A 211 -13.41 20.07 -10.26
N THR A 212 -14.42 20.77 -9.76
CA THR A 212 -15.61 20.22 -9.06
C THR A 212 -16.53 19.41 -9.98
N ALA A 213 -16.01 18.77 -11.02
CA ALA A 213 -16.79 17.74 -11.69
C ALA A 213 -16.98 16.58 -10.70
N SER A 214 -18.25 16.28 -10.37
CA SER A 214 -18.62 15.18 -9.47
C SER A 214 -17.89 13.90 -9.88
N THR A 215 -17.45 13.07 -8.91
CA THR A 215 -16.90 11.73 -9.16
C THR A 215 -17.82 10.92 -10.05
N PHE A 216 -19.12 11.09 -9.87
CA PHE A 216 -20.14 10.48 -10.70
C PHE A 216 -20.06 10.93 -12.17
N ALA A 217 -19.82 12.20 -12.44
CA ALA A 217 -19.65 12.71 -13.80
C ALA A 217 -18.41 12.13 -14.49
N PHE A 218 -17.30 11.94 -13.73
CA PHE A 218 -16.10 11.28 -14.22
C PHE A 218 -16.39 9.81 -14.60
N LEU A 219 -17.02 9.05 -13.73
CA LEU A 219 -17.38 7.65 -13.98
C LEU A 219 -18.34 7.50 -15.18
N LYS A 220 -19.29 8.43 -15.35
CA LYS A 220 -20.19 8.46 -16.49
C LYS A 220 -19.48 8.83 -17.81
N LYS A 221 -18.46 9.71 -17.74
CA LYS A 221 -17.64 10.11 -18.90
C LYS A 221 -16.81 8.93 -19.41
N TYR A 222 -16.16 8.17 -18.51
CA TYR A 222 -15.27 7.07 -18.85
C TYR A 222 -15.89 5.69 -18.55
N LYS A 223 -16.98 5.35 -19.25
CA LYS A 223 -17.76 4.13 -18.98
C LYS A 223 -16.96 2.84 -19.02
N LYS A 224 -16.10 2.63 -20.05
CA LYS A 224 -15.26 1.43 -20.14
C LYS A 224 -14.25 1.37 -19.01
N PHE A 225 -13.62 2.50 -18.66
CA PHE A 225 -12.73 2.59 -17.52
C PHE A 225 -13.47 2.32 -16.19
N THR A 226 -14.72 2.73 -16.06
CA THR A 226 -15.56 2.42 -14.87
C THR A 226 -15.80 0.92 -14.75
N VAL A 227 -16.14 0.23 -15.85
CA VAL A 227 -16.27 -1.24 -15.86
C VAL A 227 -14.91 -1.91 -15.54
N PHE A 228 -13.81 -1.38 -16.07
CA PHE A 228 -12.46 -1.83 -15.73
C PHE A 228 -12.18 -1.69 -14.22
N LEU A 229 -12.56 -0.57 -13.58
CA LEU A 229 -12.41 -0.36 -12.12
C LEU A 229 -13.21 -1.39 -11.31
N ILE A 230 -14.43 -1.74 -11.74
CA ILE A 230 -15.23 -2.80 -11.11
C ILE A 230 -14.49 -4.14 -11.22
N GLY A 231 -13.98 -4.47 -12.41
CA GLY A 231 -13.18 -5.66 -12.62
C GLY A 231 -11.94 -5.71 -11.74
N VAL A 232 -11.23 -4.58 -11.59
CA VAL A 232 -10.06 -4.44 -10.72
C VAL A 232 -10.43 -4.67 -9.25
N THR A 233 -11.55 -4.09 -8.79
CA THR A 233 -12.03 -4.29 -7.42
C THR A 233 -12.29 -5.77 -7.12
N LEU A 234 -13.00 -6.46 -8.03
CA LEU A 234 -13.30 -7.88 -7.88
C LEU A 234 -12.05 -8.75 -8.00
N MET A 235 -11.11 -8.40 -8.88
CA MET A 235 -9.85 -9.13 -9.04
C MET A 235 -8.96 -9.02 -7.79
N TYR A 236 -8.88 -7.83 -7.17
CA TYR A 236 -8.10 -7.62 -5.94
C TYR A 236 -8.72 -8.25 -4.69
N TYR A 237 -9.99 -8.62 -4.75
CA TYR A 237 -10.72 -9.16 -3.61
C TYR A 237 -10.03 -10.39 -2.99
N SER A 238 -9.75 -11.44 -3.77
CA SER A 238 -9.05 -12.63 -3.24
C SER A 238 -7.61 -12.33 -2.82
N TYR A 239 -6.91 -11.47 -3.58
CA TYR A 239 -5.54 -11.09 -3.29
C TYR A 239 -5.39 -10.46 -1.91
N LEU A 240 -6.24 -9.48 -1.59
CA LEU A 240 -6.21 -8.81 -0.29
C LEU A 240 -6.70 -9.73 0.84
N MET A 241 -7.72 -10.54 0.56
CA MET A 241 -8.25 -11.51 1.51
C MET A 241 -7.20 -12.55 1.91
N ILE A 242 -6.48 -13.11 0.93
CA ILE A 242 -5.36 -14.04 1.18
C ILE A 242 -4.28 -13.35 1.99
N ASN A 243 -3.88 -12.12 1.65
CA ASN A 243 -2.81 -11.41 2.34
C ASN A 243 -3.20 -11.03 3.79
N THR A 244 -4.45 -10.61 4.02
CA THR A 244 -4.92 -10.26 5.37
C THR A 244 -4.99 -11.48 6.30
N TYR A 245 -5.49 -12.60 5.78
CA TYR A 245 -5.68 -13.83 6.54
C TYR A 245 -4.59 -14.89 6.26
N LEU A 246 -3.43 -14.47 5.74
CA LEU A 246 -2.36 -15.39 5.39
C LEU A 246 -1.88 -16.21 6.59
N ILE A 247 -1.84 -15.61 7.80
CA ILE A 247 -1.49 -16.36 9.01
C ILE A 247 -2.43 -17.54 9.24
N ASN A 248 -3.75 -17.36 9.05
CA ASN A 248 -4.71 -18.42 9.26
C ASN A 248 -4.53 -19.56 8.23
N ILE A 249 -4.19 -19.19 6.99
CA ILE A 249 -3.87 -20.15 5.93
C ILE A 249 -2.60 -20.92 6.31
N VAL A 250 -1.54 -20.24 6.75
CA VAL A 250 -0.28 -20.82 7.23
C VAL A 250 -0.52 -21.77 8.41
N GLU A 251 -1.26 -21.32 9.43
CA GLU A 251 -1.64 -22.14 10.60
C GLU A 251 -2.42 -23.41 10.20
N SER A 252 -3.25 -23.35 9.15
CA SER A 252 -3.99 -24.54 8.68
C SER A 252 -3.10 -25.66 8.11
N PHE A 253 -1.83 -25.35 7.78
CA PHE A 253 -0.80 -26.29 7.36
C PHE A 253 0.24 -26.57 8.45
N GLY A 254 -0.02 -26.16 9.71
CA GLY A 254 0.87 -26.36 10.83
C GLY A 254 2.05 -25.37 10.88
N GLY A 255 2.02 -24.31 10.06
CA GLY A 255 2.98 -23.22 10.13
C GLY A 255 2.62 -22.19 11.19
N ASN A 256 3.51 -21.20 11.36
CA ASN A 256 3.41 -20.19 12.40
C ASN A 256 3.81 -18.79 11.85
N SER A 257 4.16 -17.85 12.72
CA SER A 257 4.54 -16.49 12.33
C SER A 257 5.86 -16.42 11.56
N GLU A 258 6.75 -17.39 11.72
CA GLU A 258 8.01 -17.48 10.96
C GLU A 258 7.72 -17.81 9.49
N GLU A 259 6.90 -18.84 9.22
CA GLU A 259 6.47 -19.20 7.87
C GLU A 259 5.66 -18.08 7.19
N LEU A 260 4.84 -17.34 7.95
CA LEU A 260 4.21 -16.12 7.45
C LEU A 260 5.27 -15.12 6.98
N GLY A 261 6.31 -14.89 7.80
CA GLY A 261 7.42 -13.98 7.49
C GLY A 261 8.15 -14.39 6.21
N ILE A 262 8.40 -15.69 6.02
CA ILE A 262 9.02 -16.24 4.79
C ILE A 262 8.13 -15.96 3.57
N GLY A 263 6.83 -16.21 3.67
CA GLY A 263 5.88 -15.95 2.59
C GLY A 263 5.82 -14.49 2.16
N LEU A 264 5.79 -13.57 3.14
CA LEU A 264 5.79 -12.12 2.91
C LEU A 264 7.13 -11.64 2.31
N ALA A 265 8.25 -12.15 2.80
CA ALA A 265 9.57 -11.82 2.30
C ALA A 265 9.76 -12.26 0.85
N LEU A 266 9.35 -13.49 0.53
CA LEU A 266 9.39 -14.04 -0.82
C LEU A 266 8.58 -13.18 -1.80
N ALA A 267 7.36 -12.85 -1.42
CA ALA A 267 6.49 -11.98 -2.23
C ALA A 267 7.16 -10.62 -2.49
N ALA A 268 7.63 -9.93 -1.46
CA ALA A 268 8.22 -8.61 -1.58
C ALA A 268 9.58 -8.61 -2.33
N ALA A 269 10.43 -9.60 -2.11
CA ALA A 269 11.72 -9.71 -2.79
C ALA A 269 11.58 -9.91 -4.30
N LEU A 270 10.60 -10.70 -4.72
CA LEU A 270 10.37 -11.01 -6.12
C LEU A 270 9.73 -9.85 -6.92
N GLU A 271 9.10 -8.87 -6.26
CA GLU A 271 8.56 -7.69 -6.91
C GLU A 271 9.64 -6.80 -7.54
N LEU A 272 10.78 -6.66 -6.86
CA LEU A 272 11.81 -5.69 -7.20
C LEU A 272 12.37 -5.85 -8.63
N PRO A 273 12.79 -7.04 -9.09
CA PRO A 273 13.35 -7.24 -10.42
C PRO A 273 12.35 -6.89 -11.54
N VAL A 274 11.09 -7.19 -11.32
CA VAL A 274 10.02 -6.94 -12.30
C VAL A 274 9.71 -5.47 -12.41
N MET A 275 9.50 -4.80 -11.27
CA MET A 275 9.24 -3.36 -11.26
C MET A 275 10.41 -2.57 -11.85
N ALA A 276 11.66 -2.97 -11.56
CA ALA A 276 12.85 -2.35 -12.13
C ALA A 276 12.96 -2.56 -13.65
N SER A 277 12.46 -3.68 -14.17
CA SER A 277 12.52 -4.04 -15.58
C SER A 277 11.28 -3.61 -16.38
N PHE A 278 10.28 -3.03 -15.73
CA PHE A 278 8.94 -2.79 -16.30
C PHE A 278 8.98 -1.92 -17.57
N THR A 279 9.81 -0.89 -17.60
CA THR A 279 9.97 -0.03 -18.78
C THR A 279 10.52 -0.78 -20.01
N LYS A 280 11.34 -1.83 -19.80
CA LYS A 280 11.81 -2.70 -20.87
C LYS A 280 10.68 -3.59 -21.40
N LEU A 281 9.79 -4.04 -20.51
CA LEU A 281 8.61 -4.83 -20.89
C LEU A 281 7.63 -4.02 -21.74
N LEU A 282 7.38 -2.75 -21.38
CA LEU A 282 6.52 -1.83 -22.14
C LEU A 282 7.03 -1.56 -23.56
N LYS A 283 8.34 -1.65 -23.79
CA LYS A 283 8.90 -1.52 -25.15
C LYS A 283 8.59 -2.74 -26.04
N ARG A 284 8.28 -3.90 -25.46
CA ARG A 284 8.05 -5.15 -26.20
C ARG A 284 6.57 -5.56 -26.24
N PHE A 285 5.80 -5.21 -25.23
CA PHE A 285 4.43 -5.67 -25.06
C PHE A 285 3.49 -4.48 -24.89
N LYS A 286 2.27 -4.60 -25.41
CA LYS A 286 1.19 -3.64 -25.17
C LYS A 286 0.84 -3.59 -23.68
N CYS A 287 0.56 -2.41 -23.15
CA CYS A 287 0.17 -2.24 -21.75
C CYS A 287 -1.07 -3.08 -21.41
N SER A 288 -2.08 -3.11 -22.30
CA SER A 288 -3.26 -3.95 -22.16
C SER A 288 -2.95 -5.45 -22.06
N SER A 289 -1.97 -5.94 -22.83
CA SER A 289 -1.53 -7.34 -22.78
C SER A 289 -0.84 -7.67 -21.45
N ILE A 290 -0.02 -6.76 -20.91
CA ILE A 290 0.61 -6.93 -19.59
C ILE A 290 -0.46 -7.00 -18.50
N ILE A 291 -1.48 -6.14 -18.54
CA ILE A 291 -2.59 -6.16 -17.59
C ILE A 291 -3.37 -7.48 -17.69
N LYS A 292 -3.72 -7.95 -18.90
CA LYS A 292 -4.41 -9.22 -19.11
C LYS A 292 -3.60 -10.39 -18.57
N PHE A 293 -2.30 -10.42 -18.86
CA PHE A 293 -1.40 -11.46 -18.35
C PHE A 293 -1.34 -11.44 -16.83
N SER A 294 -1.13 -10.28 -16.21
CA SER A 294 -1.07 -10.17 -14.76
C SER A 294 -2.40 -10.55 -14.09
N ALA A 295 -3.54 -10.21 -14.70
CA ALA A 295 -4.86 -10.56 -14.20
C ALA A 295 -5.06 -12.10 -14.12
N ILE A 296 -4.55 -12.87 -15.07
CA ILE A 296 -4.57 -14.34 -15.02
C ILE A 296 -3.80 -14.83 -13.78
N PHE A 297 -2.69 -14.21 -13.43
CA PHE A 297 -1.89 -14.63 -12.28
C PHE A 297 -2.54 -14.29 -10.92
N TYR A 298 -3.53 -13.39 -10.86
CA TYR A 298 -4.38 -13.25 -9.66
C TYR A 298 -5.27 -14.50 -9.47
N ILE A 299 -5.83 -15.06 -10.56
CA ILE A 299 -6.54 -16.35 -10.50
C ILE A 299 -5.57 -17.46 -10.12
N ALA A 300 -4.38 -17.51 -10.75
CA ALA A 300 -3.38 -18.55 -10.47
C ALA A 300 -2.98 -18.54 -8.98
N LYS A 301 -2.76 -17.35 -8.36
CA LYS A 301 -2.50 -17.23 -6.93
C LYS A 301 -3.64 -17.82 -6.09
N ALA A 302 -4.88 -17.48 -6.42
CA ALA A 302 -6.05 -17.97 -5.69
C ALA A 302 -6.21 -19.51 -5.84
N VAL A 303 -6.01 -20.05 -7.05
CA VAL A 303 -6.06 -21.50 -7.32
C VAL A 303 -4.94 -22.23 -6.57
N LEU A 304 -3.70 -21.75 -6.66
CA LEU A 304 -2.55 -22.36 -5.97
C LEU A 304 -2.73 -22.35 -4.46
N THR A 305 -3.27 -21.24 -3.90
CA THR A 305 -3.55 -21.17 -2.46
C THR A 305 -4.67 -22.15 -2.05
N LEU A 306 -5.74 -22.24 -2.84
CA LEU A 306 -6.86 -23.18 -2.59
C LEU A 306 -6.45 -24.64 -2.74
N ALA A 307 -5.61 -24.95 -3.72
CA ALA A 307 -5.13 -26.31 -4.01
C ALA A 307 -3.92 -26.72 -3.16
N ALA A 308 -3.41 -25.81 -2.30
CA ALA A 308 -2.25 -26.08 -1.47
C ALA A 308 -2.52 -27.27 -0.54
N SER A 309 -1.55 -28.17 -0.45
CA SER A 309 -1.53 -29.32 0.45
C SER A 309 -0.39 -29.25 1.49
N ASN A 310 0.50 -28.29 1.34
CA ASN A 310 1.64 -28.06 2.22
C ASN A 310 2.18 -26.63 2.10
N MET A 311 3.09 -26.25 3.00
CA MET A 311 3.67 -24.91 3.04
C MET A 311 4.45 -24.53 1.77
N ALA A 312 5.11 -25.50 1.10
CA ALA A 312 5.85 -25.21 -0.14
C ALA A 312 4.92 -24.68 -1.24
N MET A 313 3.70 -25.20 -1.35
CA MET A 313 2.71 -24.69 -2.31
C MET A 313 2.22 -23.29 -1.95
N ILE A 314 2.11 -22.96 -0.66
CA ILE A 314 1.80 -21.59 -0.20
C ILE A 314 2.94 -20.64 -0.62
N TYR A 315 4.19 -21.02 -0.47
CA TYR A 315 5.33 -20.21 -0.93
C TYR A 315 5.33 -20.03 -2.45
N ILE A 316 4.99 -21.06 -3.21
CA ILE A 316 4.82 -20.94 -4.68
C ILE A 316 3.67 -19.98 -5.01
N ALA A 317 2.55 -20.06 -4.29
CA ALA A 317 1.44 -19.13 -4.46
C ALA A 317 1.87 -17.67 -4.13
N GLN A 318 2.66 -17.45 -3.07
CA GLN A 318 3.20 -16.13 -2.76
C GLN A 318 4.21 -15.65 -3.83
N ALA A 319 5.03 -16.54 -4.37
CA ALA A 319 5.98 -16.21 -5.45
C ALA A 319 5.28 -15.72 -6.74
N THR A 320 4.02 -16.08 -6.98
CA THR A 320 3.25 -15.55 -8.12
C THR A 320 3.08 -14.03 -8.07
N GLN A 321 3.37 -13.38 -6.93
CA GLN A 321 3.38 -11.93 -6.76
C GLN A 321 4.24 -11.22 -7.82
N LEU A 322 5.30 -11.86 -8.26
CA LEU A 322 6.13 -11.49 -9.39
C LEU A 322 5.33 -11.18 -10.67
N PHE A 323 4.30 -11.97 -10.97
CA PHE A 323 3.52 -11.88 -12.21
C PHE A 323 2.18 -11.16 -12.05
N ASN A 324 1.62 -11.13 -10.83
CA ASN A 324 0.36 -10.43 -10.58
C ASN A 324 0.61 -8.97 -10.15
N PHE A 325 0.86 -8.69 -8.89
CA PHE A 325 0.96 -7.34 -8.32
C PHE A 325 2.10 -6.52 -8.93
N ALA A 326 3.29 -7.13 -9.12
CA ALA A 326 4.47 -6.43 -9.59
C ALA A 326 4.37 -5.95 -11.04
N LEU A 327 3.61 -6.66 -11.89
CA LEU A 327 3.32 -6.24 -13.26
C LEU A 327 2.10 -5.33 -13.34
N PHE A 328 1.03 -5.67 -12.60
CA PHE A 328 -0.25 -4.97 -12.67
C PHE A 328 -0.14 -3.53 -12.22
N THR A 329 0.52 -3.28 -11.09
CA THR A 329 0.59 -1.95 -10.47
C THR A 329 1.20 -0.89 -11.40
N PRO A 330 2.40 -1.07 -11.96
CA PRO A 330 2.94 -0.11 -12.91
C PRO A 330 2.16 -0.09 -14.23
N ALA A 331 1.64 -1.24 -14.71
CA ALA A 331 0.86 -1.27 -15.94
C ALA A 331 -0.41 -0.41 -15.84
N CYS A 332 -1.11 -0.44 -14.69
CA CYS A 332 -2.28 0.41 -14.47
C CYS A 332 -1.95 1.89 -14.53
N LEU A 333 -0.78 2.31 -14.02
CA LEU A 333 -0.33 3.70 -14.08
C LEU A 333 -0.21 4.18 -15.53
N TYR A 334 0.43 3.39 -16.39
CA TYR A 334 0.56 3.70 -17.82
C TYR A 334 -0.78 3.60 -18.55
N TYR A 335 -1.60 2.59 -18.23
CA TYR A 335 -2.91 2.41 -18.83
C TYR A 335 -3.83 3.60 -18.60
N VAL A 336 -3.88 4.12 -17.38
CA VAL A 336 -4.68 5.33 -17.05
C VAL A 336 -4.25 6.49 -17.94
N ASN A 337 -2.95 6.73 -18.10
CA ASN A 337 -2.45 7.84 -18.94
C ASN A 337 -2.73 7.64 -20.43
N MET A 338 -3.04 6.43 -20.88
CA MET A 338 -3.39 6.14 -22.29
C MET A 338 -4.89 6.29 -22.56
N VAL A 339 -5.76 5.97 -21.58
CA VAL A 339 -7.22 5.93 -21.79
C VAL A 339 -7.95 7.13 -21.18
N ILE A 340 -7.30 7.86 -20.30
CA ILE A 340 -7.85 9.03 -19.62
C ILE A 340 -7.13 10.28 -20.12
N THR A 341 -7.85 11.35 -20.36
CA THR A 341 -7.24 12.63 -20.78
C THR A 341 -6.30 13.17 -19.71
N GLU A 342 -5.26 13.91 -20.11
CA GLU A 342 -4.24 14.46 -19.22
C GLU A 342 -4.83 15.22 -18.02
N LYS A 343 -5.88 16.03 -18.27
CA LYS A 343 -6.62 16.78 -17.22
C LYS A 343 -7.26 15.91 -16.16
N ASP A 344 -7.67 14.70 -16.51
CA ASP A 344 -8.36 13.76 -15.63
C ASP A 344 -7.43 12.62 -15.12
N SER A 345 -6.17 12.56 -15.57
CA SER A 345 -5.23 11.46 -15.30
C SER A 345 -4.99 11.22 -13.81
N VAL A 346 -4.75 12.28 -13.03
CA VAL A 346 -4.55 12.18 -11.57
C VAL A 346 -5.80 11.56 -10.91
N ARG A 347 -6.99 11.97 -11.35
CA ARG A 347 -8.25 11.39 -10.87
C ARG A 347 -8.39 9.92 -11.26
N GLY A 348 -8.02 9.56 -12.50
CA GLY A 348 -8.00 8.17 -12.94
C GLY A 348 -7.11 7.29 -12.08
N GLN A 349 -5.90 7.75 -11.76
CA GLN A 349 -4.98 7.05 -10.85
C GLN A 349 -5.52 6.90 -9.43
N SER A 350 -6.17 7.96 -8.91
CA SER A 350 -6.84 7.88 -7.61
C SER A 350 -7.97 6.87 -7.61
N MET A 351 -8.75 6.76 -8.71
CA MET A 351 -9.80 5.75 -8.83
C MET A 351 -9.26 4.32 -8.83
N ILE A 352 -8.09 4.06 -9.46
CA ILE A 352 -7.40 2.76 -9.36
C ILE A 352 -7.08 2.44 -7.90
N THR A 353 -6.51 3.39 -7.15
CA THR A 353 -6.17 3.18 -5.73
C THR A 353 -7.41 2.91 -4.88
N ILE A 354 -8.51 3.63 -5.14
CA ILE A 354 -9.79 3.38 -4.46
C ILE A 354 -10.35 2.00 -4.82
N ALA A 355 -10.28 1.58 -6.09
CA ALA A 355 -10.75 0.28 -6.53
C ALA A 355 -9.92 -0.86 -5.92
N THR A 356 -8.58 -0.74 -5.90
CA THR A 356 -7.66 -1.77 -5.40
C THR A 356 -7.68 -1.86 -3.87
N PHE A 357 -7.13 -0.86 -3.18
CA PHE A 357 -6.93 -0.92 -1.72
C PHE A 357 -8.13 -0.38 -0.92
N GLY A 358 -8.94 0.51 -1.51
CA GLY A 358 -10.14 1.04 -0.88
C GLY A 358 -11.28 0.01 -0.88
N LEU A 359 -12.01 -0.07 -2.00
CA LEU A 359 -13.22 -0.90 -2.10
C LEU A 359 -12.92 -2.40 -1.97
N ALA A 360 -11.92 -2.91 -2.71
CA ALA A 360 -11.56 -4.32 -2.60
C ALA A 360 -11.07 -4.66 -1.19
N GLY A 361 -10.29 -3.78 -0.54
CA GLY A 361 -9.82 -3.97 0.83
C GLY A 361 -10.95 -4.04 1.84
N VAL A 362 -11.90 -3.11 1.77
CA VAL A 362 -13.07 -3.12 2.66
C VAL A 362 -13.90 -4.37 2.47
N LEU A 363 -14.23 -4.70 1.22
CA LEU A 363 -15.07 -5.87 0.91
C LEU A 363 -14.37 -7.18 1.32
N SER A 364 -13.09 -7.34 0.98
CA SER A 364 -12.34 -8.56 1.27
C SER A 364 -12.09 -8.78 2.76
N ASN A 365 -11.77 -7.72 3.50
CA ASN A 365 -11.47 -7.86 4.92
C ASN A 365 -12.72 -8.21 5.74
N VAL A 366 -13.84 -7.50 5.54
CA VAL A 366 -15.09 -7.79 6.27
C VAL A 366 -15.63 -9.15 5.88
N SER A 367 -15.86 -9.40 4.59
CA SER A 367 -16.45 -10.67 4.15
C SER A 367 -15.51 -11.85 4.41
N GLY A 368 -14.19 -11.67 4.21
CA GLY A 368 -13.20 -12.71 4.49
C GLY A 368 -13.22 -13.14 5.94
N GLY A 369 -13.30 -12.20 6.90
CA GLY A 369 -13.43 -12.52 8.32
C GLY A 369 -14.72 -13.26 8.64
N ILE A 370 -15.87 -12.75 8.17
CA ILE A 370 -17.19 -13.36 8.40
C ILE A 370 -17.22 -14.79 7.80
N ILE A 371 -16.81 -14.95 6.55
CA ILE A 371 -16.81 -16.25 5.88
C ILE A 371 -15.91 -17.24 6.61
N GLN A 372 -14.73 -16.78 7.06
CA GLN A 372 -13.80 -17.63 7.76
C GLN A 372 -14.33 -18.09 9.13
N ASP A 373 -14.96 -17.20 9.89
CA ASP A 373 -15.54 -17.54 11.20
C ASP A 373 -16.77 -18.44 11.09
N THR A 374 -17.54 -18.35 9.98
CA THR A 374 -18.79 -19.10 9.81
C THR A 374 -18.64 -20.37 8.98
N LEU A 375 -17.87 -20.34 7.89
CA LEU A 375 -17.76 -21.40 6.88
C LEU A 375 -16.34 -21.96 6.75
N GLY A 376 -15.36 -21.35 7.44
CA GLY A 376 -13.96 -21.76 7.44
C GLY A 376 -13.13 -21.24 6.27
N ILE A 377 -11.81 -21.49 6.35
CA ILE A 377 -10.79 -21.00 5.40
C ILE A 377 -11.06 -21.45 3.97
N LYS A 378 -11.44 -22.73 3.78
CA LYS A 378 -11.66 -23.29 2.44
C LYS A 378 -12.79 -22.59 1.70
N ALA A 379 -13.90 -22.29 2.38
CA ALA A 379 -15.02 -21.55 1.80
C ALA A 379 -14.60 -20.11 1.44
N MET A 380 -13.82 -19.46 2.30
CA MET A 380 -13.24 -18.14 2.05
C MET A 380 -12.41 -18.12 0.75
N LEU A 381 -11.53 -19.12 0.55
CA LEU A 381 -10.70 -19.22 -0.64
C LEU A 381 -11.52 -19.51 -1.91
N ILE A 382 -12.56 -20.37 -1.83
CA ILE A 382 -13.45 -20.68 -2.96
C ILE A 382 -14.22 -19.43 -3.39
N ILE A 383 -14.84 -18.71 -2.45
CA ILE A 383 -15.57 -17.49 -2.75
C ILE A 383 -14.61 -16.42 -3.32
N GLY A 384 -13.42 -16.30 -2.74
CA GLY A 384 -12.37 -15.43 -3.26
C GLY A 384 -11.99 -15.73 -4.70
N LEU A 385 -11.81 -17.02 -5.04
CA LEU A 385 -11.50 -17.47 -6.40
C LEU A 385 -12.61 -17.12 -7.38
N ILE A 386 -13.89 -17.36 -7.01
CA ILE A 386 -15.05 -17.05 -7.85
C ILE A 386 -15.10 -15.54 -8.13
N VAL A 387 -15.04 -14.72 -7.10
CA VAL A 387 -15.11 -13.25 -7.23
C VAL A 387 -13.95 -12.72 -8.08
N THR A 388 -12.72 -13.20 -7.84
CA THR A 388 -11.56 -12.82 -8.63
C THR A 388 -11.68 -13.23 -10.09
N THR A 389 -12.22 -14.42 -10.36
CA THR A 389 -12.45 -14.88 -11.74
C THR A 389 -13.45 -13.98 -12.48
N ILE A 390 -14.55 -13.61 -11.83
CA ILE A 390 -15.52 -12.64 -12.38
C ILE A 390 -14.81 -11.30 -12.65
N GLY A 391 -13.98 -10.84 -11.73
CA GLY A 391 -13.21 -9.60 -11.89
C GLY A 391 -12.28 -9.65 -13.10
N VAL A 392 -11.55 -10.74 -13.28
CA VAL A 392 -10.65 -10.93 -14.43
C VAL A 392 -11.42 -10.96 -15.75
N ILE A 393 -12.54 -11.67 -15.82
CA ILE A 393 -13.42 -11.68 -17.01
C ILE A 393 -13.89 -10.25 -17.32
N THR A 394 -14.30 -9.50 -16.30
CA THR A 394 -14.73 -8.11 -16.44
C THR A 394 -13.60 -7.21 -16.97
N ILE A 395 -12.35 -7.40 -16.50
CA ILE A 395 -11.18 -6.68 -17.02
C ILE A 395 -10.95 -7.01 -18.50
N PHE A 396 -11.02 -8.28 -18.88
CA PHE A 396 -10.81 -8.70 -20.27
C PHE A 396 -11.85 -8.07 -21.22
N TYR A 397 -13.08 -7.90 -20.75
CA TYR A 397 -14.13 -7.24 -21.50
C TYR A 397 -13.94 -5.73 -21.61
N ALA A 398 -13.52 -5.08 -20.52
CA ALA A 398 -13.49 -3.63 -20.40
C ALA A 398 -12.19 -2.99 -20.89
N ILE A 399 -11.08 -3.75 -20.92
CA ILE A 399 -9.77 -3.20 -21.24
C ILE A 399 -9.69 -2.80 -22.71
N GLU A 400 -9.28 -1.55 -22.96
CA GLU A 400 -9.07 -1.05 -24.30
C GLU A 400 -7.68 -1.44 -24.81
N ASP A 401 -7.58 -1.81 -26.09
CA ASP A 401 -6.29 -2.07 -26.70
C ASP A 401 -5.48 -0.78 -26.81
N THR A 402 -4.41 -0.73 -26.04
CA THR A 402 -3.44 0.37 -26.06
C THR A 402 -2.29 0.02 -26.99
N GLY A 403 -1.77 1.01 -27.71
CA GLY A 403 -0.53 0.84 -28.48
C GLY A 403 0.65 0.39 -27.60
N THR A 404 1.75 0.00 -28.20
CA THR A 404 3.03 -0.14 -27.50
C THR A 404 3.43 1.23 -26.94
N GLY A 405 3.90 1.31 -25.67
CA GLY A 405 4.21 2.57 -24.96
C GLY A 405 5.37 3.41 -25.53
N THR A 406 5.62 3.31 -26.83
CA THR A 406 6.72 3.97 -27.56
C THR A 406 6.27 5.14 -28.43
N ASN A 407 5.06 5.67 -28.25
CA ASN A 407 4.65 6.91 -28.91
C ASN A 407 4.82 8.09 -27.94
N GLY A 408 5.98 8.74 -28.01
CA GLY A 408 6.30 9.98 -27.34
C GLY A 408 7.78 10.09 -27.07
#